data_72b89d703d8ff9210d16ab979703efc7
#
_entry.id   72b89d703d8ff9210d16ab979703efc7
#
_cell.length_a   1.000
_cell.length_b   1.000
_cell.length_c   1.000
_cell.angle_alpha   90.00
_cell.angle_beta   90.00
_cell.angle_gamma   90.00
#
_symmetry.space_group_name_H-M   'P 1'
#
loop_
_entity.id
_entity.type
_entity.pdbx_description
1 polymer ?
#
loop_
_entity_poly.entity_id
_entity_poly.type
_entity_poly.pdbx_seq_one_letter_code
_entity_poly.pdbx_strand_id
1 'polypeptide(L)'
;NNETNNPRISVYHASQVIGMDEHPGQALRKKKDASVVVATSLVRSKECEAVIAPGSTGAAVAAALFGLGRIKGIDRPVIATPMPTVNGITVMLDSGANSNSKPKHLVQGALMGAEYAKLLLGKKNPTVGLLNIGEEATKGNEVVLATYPILENMKTINFKGNVEGRDIPKGTVDVVVCDGFVGNVILKFAEGLVTGLTQLIKDSIMNGGILAKIGALLIKPALKPMAKKVDHTENGGAPLLGVNGVFMIAHGSSKAKE
;
A
#
# COMPACT_ATOMS: atom_id res chain seq x y z
N ASN A 1 -11.05 14.14 -25.97
CA ASN A 1 -10.66 12.97 -26.78
C ASN A 1 -9.24 13.20 -27.29
N ASN A 2 -8.23 12.80 -26.52
CA ASN A 2 -6.89 12.64 -27.07
C ASN A 2 -6.82 11.20 -27.62
N GLU A 3 -7.22 11.03 -28.85
CA GLU A 3 -6.91 9.83 -29.61
C GLU A 3 -5.40 9.79 -29.82
N THR A 4 -4.73 9.05 -28.95
CA THR A 4 -3.31 8.77 -29.16
C THR A 4 -3.24 7.72 -30.27
N ASN A 5 -2.72 8.07 -31.44
CA ASN A 5 -2.39 7.14 -32.52
C ASN A 5 -1.21 6.20 -32.14
N ASN A 6 -1.10 5.82 -30.87
CA ASN A 6 -0.07 4.91 -30.43
C ASN A 6 -0.58 3.46 -30.55
N PRO A 7 0.01 2.62 -31.42
CA PRO A 7 -0.45 1.24 -31.65
C PRO A 7 -0.34 0.34 -30.42
N ARG A 8 0.35 0.80 -29.35
CA ARG A 8 0.45 0.09 -28.06
C ARG A 8 -0.69 0.41 -27.12
N ILE A 9 -1.59 1.35 -27.48
CA ILE A 9 -2.72 1.74 -26.63
C ILE A 9 -4.00 1.26 -27.28
N SER A 10 -4.75 0.42 -26.59
CA SER A 10 -6.08 -0.05 -26.99
C SER A 10 -7.11 0.37 -25.94
N VAL A 11 -8.30 0.77 -26.39
CA VAL A 11 -9.40 1.14 -25.51
C VAL A 11 -10.42 0.02 -25.47
N TYR A 12 -10.65 -0.50 -24.27
CA TYR A 12 -11.72 -1.47 -24.00
C TYR A 12 -12.88 -0.74 -23.34
N HIS A 13 -14.04 -0.75 -23.98
CA HIS A 13 -15.22 -0.12 -23.44
C HIS A 13 -15.76 -0.90 -22.24
N ALA A 14 -16.15 -0.18 -21.18
CA ALA A 14 -16.85 -0.70 -20.01
C ALA A 14 -18.03 0.23 -19.71
N SER A 15 -19.25 -0.29 -19.79
CA SER A 15 -20.47 0.52 -19.69
C SER A 15 -20.90 0.83 -18.26
N GLN A 16 -20.28 0.16 -17.26
CA GLN A 16 -20.68 0.24 -15.86
C GLN A 16 -19.53 0.74 -14.97
N VAL A 17 -19.89 1.46 -13.92
CA VAL A 17 -18.95 1.96 -12.90
C VAL A 17 -19.39 1.48 -11.53
N ILE A 18 -18.43 1.04 -10.70
CA ILE A 18 -18.65 0.73 -9.28
C ILE A 18 -18.28 1.99 -8.48
N GLY A 19 -19.25 2.56 -7.78
CA GLY A 19 -19.07 3.74 -6.93
C GLY A 19 -18.28 3.41 -5.64
N MET A 20 -17.80 4.47 -4.98
CA MET A 20 -17.04 4.35 -3.74
C MET A 20 -17.89 3.91 -2.53
N ASP A 21 -19.17 4.18 -2.59
CA ASP A 21 -20.21 3.89 -1.58
C ASP A 21 -20.88 2.53 -1.76
N GLU A 22 -20.63 1.85 -2.86
CA GLU A 22 -21.25 0.55 -3.14
C GLU A 22 -20.55 -0.59 -2.40
N HIS A 23 -21.35 -1.56 -1.92
CA HIS A 23 -20.79 -2.77 -1.31
C HIS A 23 -20.04 -3.60 -2.37
N PRO A 24 -18.70 -3.78 -2.25
CA PRO A 24 -17.87 -4.33 -3.31
C PRO A 24 -18.35 -5.67 -3.88
N GLY A 25 -18.62 -6.65 -3.00
CA GLY A 25 -19.02 -7.99 -3.42
C GLY A 25 -20.39 -8.05 -4.12
N GLN A 26 -21.31 -7.18 -3.75
CA GLN A 26 -22.64 -7.09 -4.41
C GLN A 26 -22.52 -6.35 -5.74
N ALA A 27 -21.76 -5.26 -5.78
CA ALA A 27 -21.54 -4.48 -7.00
C ALA A 27 -20.90 -5.33 -8.10
N LEU A 28 -19.86 -6.10 -7.79
CA LEU A 28 -19.21 -7.01 -8.74
C LEU A 28 -20.13 -8.12 -9.27
N ARG A 29 -21.09 -8.60 -8.48
CA ARG A 29 -22.05 -9.59 -8.95
C ARG A 29 -23.06 -9.01 -9.92
N LYS A 30 -23.47 -7.75 -9.71
CA LYS A 30 -24.48 -7.05 -10.52
C LYS A 30 -23.88 -6.38 -11.74
N LYS A 31 -22.69 -5.78 -11.62
CA LYS A 31 -22.04 -4.95 -12.65
C LYS A 31 -20.90 -5.72 -13.32
N LYS A 32 -21.27 -6.64 -14.21
CA LYS A 32 -20.30 -7.51 -14.90
C LYS A 32 -19.44 -6.77 -15.93
N ASP A 33 -19.93 -5.63 -16.42
CA ASP A 33 -19.25 -4.75 -17.37
C ASP A 33 -18.68 -3.51 -16.68
N ALA A 34 -18.30 -3.60 -15.41
CA ALA A 34 -17.58 -2.54 -14.73
C ALA A 34 -16.09 -2.55 -15.13
N SER A 35 -15.48 -1.37 -15.27
CA SER A 35 -14.10 -1.21 -15.75
C SER A 35 -13.08 -2.09 -15.02
N VAL A 36 -13.19 -2.21 -13.68
CA VAL A 36 -12.30 -3.07 -12.88
C VAL A 36 -12.52 -4.56 -13.16
N VAL A 37 -13.75 -4.98 -13.52
CA VAL A 37 -14.06 -6.36 -13.90
C VAL A 37 -13.51 -6.66 -15.28
N VAL A 38 -13.72 -5.76 -16.24
CA VAL A 38 -13.18 -5.87 -17.60
C VAL A 38 -11.66 -5.94 -17.56
N ALA A 39 -10.98 -4.99 -16.88
CA ALA A 39 -9.53 -4.98 -16.73
C ALA A 39 -8.99 -6.29 -16.10
N THR A 40 -9.66 -6.80 -15.07
CA THR A 40 -9.26 -8.07 -14.43
C THR A 40 -9.45 -9.26 -15.36
N SER A 41 -10.50 -9.26 -16.22
CA SER A 41 -10.74 -10.33 -17.18
C SER A 41 -9.65 -10.40 -18.26
N LEU A 42 -9.13 -9.26 -18.71
CA LEU A 42 -8.03 -9.17 -19.68
C LEU A 42 -6.73 -9.79 -19.14
N VAL A 43 -6.46 -9.63 -17.85
CA VAL A 43 -5.31 -10.31 -17.22
C VAL A 43 -5.57 -11.81 -17.05
N ARG A 44 -6.79 -12.20 -16.70
CA ARG A 44 -7.18 -13.60 -16.61
C ARG A 44 -7.08 -14.32 -17.96
N SER A 45 -7.47 -13.68 -19.06
CA SER A 45 -7.35 -14.21 -20.43
C SER A 45 -5.93 -14.16 -20.99
N LYS A 46 -4.98 -13.53 -20.27
CA LYS A 46 -3.59 -13.28 -20.66
C LYS A 46 -3.44 -12.31 -21.85
N GLU A 47 -4.44 -11.48 -22.09
CA GLU A 47 -4.35 -10.37 -23.03
C GLU A 47 -3.57 -9.19 -22.46
N CYS A 48 -3.56 -9.07 -21.11
CA CYS A 48 -2.75 -8.10 -20.37
C CYS A 48 -1.96 -8.82 -19.26
N GLU A 49 -0.83 -8.22 -18.88
CA GLU A 49 0.07 -8.80 -17.86
C GLU A 49 -0.28 -8.32 -16.44
N ALA A 50 -0.85 -7.12 -16.32
CA ALA A 50 -1.15 -6.50 -15.03
C ALA A 50 -2.43 -5.64 -15.08
N VAL A 51 -3.06 -5.47 -13.92
CA VAL A 51 -4.13 -4.48 -13.70
C VAL A 51 -3.58 -3.35 -12.85
N ILE A 52 -3.88 -2.10 -13.24
CA ILE A 52 -3.76 -0.93 -12.37
C ILE A 52 -5.17 -0.38 -12.16
N ALA A 53 -5.62 -0.36 -10.92
CA ALA A 53 -6.98 0.03 -10.56
C ALA A 53 -6.99 1.28 -9.66
N PRO A 54 -7.16 2.49 -10.23
CA PRO A 54 -7.44 3.69 -9.46
C PRO A 54 -8.94 3.73 -9.11
N GLY A 55 -9.29 3.77 -7.82
CA GLY A 55 -10.69 3.83 -7.39
C GLY A 55 -10.97 3.15 -6.05
N SER A 56 -12.13 2.50 -5.93
CA SER A 56 -12.52 1.81 -4.71
C SER A 56 -11.60 0.62 -4.42
N THR A 57 -10.82 0.71 -3.34
CA THR A 57 -9.95 -0.38 -2.86
C THR A 57 -10.71 -1.67 -2.66
N GLY A 58 -11.90 -1.61 -2.04
CA GLY A 58 -12.73 -2.78 -1.82
C GLY A 58 -13.18 -3.45 -3.12
N ALA A 59 -13.57 -2.66 -4.14
CA ALA A 59 -13.94 -3.18 -5.46
C ALA A 59 -12.72 -3.80 -6.16
N ALA A 60 -11.55 -3.18 -6.08
CA ALA A 60 -10.30 -3.68 -6.64
C ALA A 60 -9.90 -5.03 -6.02
N VAL A 61 -9.86 -5.10 -4.68
CA VAL A 61 -9.55 -6.36 -3.95
C VAL A 61 -10.54 -7.46 -4.30
N ALA A 62 -11.84 -7.15 -4.32
CA ALA A 62 -12.85 -8.14 -4.65
C ALA A 62 -12.78 -8.58 -6.13
N ALA A 63 -12.51 -7.65 -7.08
CA ALA A 63 -12.30 -8.00 -8.49
C ALA A 63 -11.10 -8.91 -8.68
N ALA A 64 -9.97 -8.63 -8.03
CA ALA A 64 -8.79 -9.48 -8.06
C ALA A 64 -9.08 -10.88 -7.49
N LEU A 65 -9.77 -10.96 -6.34
CA LEU A 65 -10.13 -12.22 -5.70
C LEU A 65 -11.04 -13.11 -6.57
N PHE A 66 -12.08 -12.51 -7.15
CA PHE A 66 -13.07 -13.25 -7.96
C PHE A 66 -12.58 -13.47 -9.39
N GLY A 67 -11.79 -12.55 -9.94
CA GLY A 67 -11.30 -12.61 -11.31
C GLY A 67 -10.01 -13.44 -11.46
N LEU A 68 -8.98 -13.17 -10.67
CA LEU A 68 -7.68 -13.85 -10.76
C LEU A 68 -7.59 -15.05 -9.80
N GLY A 69 -8.30 -15.00 -8.68
CA GLY A 69 -8.17 -15.99 -7.62
C GLY A 69 -6.94 -15.74 -6.74
N ARG A 70 -6.79 -16.61 -5.74
CA ARG A 70 -5.69 -16.54 -4.76
C ARG A 70 -4.57 -17.51 -5.12
N ILE A 71 -3.35 -17.17 -4.77
CA ILE A 71 -2.23 -18.12 -4.77
C ILE A 71 -2.57 -19.27 -3.80
N LYS A 72 -2.28 -20.51 -4.22
CA LYS A 72 -2.54 -21.71 -3.41
C LYS A 72 -1.87 -21.59 -2.03
N GLY A 73 -2.62 -21.78 -0.98
CA GLY A 73 -2.15 -21.66 0.39
C GLY A 73 -2.33 -20.28 1.02
N ILE A 74 -2.65 -19.24 0.25
CA ILE A 74 -2.96 -17.91 0.77
C ILE A 74 -4.47 -17.79 1.03
N ASP A 75 -4.81 -17.40 2.26
CA ASP A 75 -6.21 -17.24 2.67
C ASP A 75 -6.77 -15.89 2.27
N ARG A 76 -5.97 -14.83 2.42
CA ARG A 76 -6.37 -13.47 2.04
C ARG A 76 -5.20 -12.72 1.40
N PRO A 77 -5.42 -12.01 0.30
CA PRO A 77 -4.44 -11.09 -0.25
C PRO A 77 -4.28 -9.89 0.69
N VAL A 78 -3.14 -9.22 0.59
CA VAL A 78 -2.78 -8.04 1.37
C VAL A 78 -2.26 -6.93 0.47
N ILE A 79 -2.53 -5.69 0.82
CA ILE A 79 -1.96 -4.52 0.15
C ILE A 79 -0.62 -4.20 0.81
N ALA A 80 0.45 -4.19 0.02
CA ALA A 80 1.79 -3.83 0.49
C ALA A 80 2.12 -2.39 0.08
N THR A 81 2.32 -1.52 1.04
CA THR A 81 2.63 -0.11 0.79
C THR A 81 4.08 0.20 1.19
N PRO A 82 4.93 0.62 0.23
CA PRO A 82 6.25 1.15 0.54
C PRO A 82 6.12 2.49 1.28
N MET A 83 6.56 2.55 2.52
CA MET A 83 6.56 3.76 3.36
C MET A 83 7.96 4.38 3.34
N PRO A 84 8.10 5.66 2.99
CA PRO A 84 9.37 6.36 3.07
C PRO A 84 9.78 6.52 4.53
N THR A 85 11.05 6.25 4.82
CA THR A 85 11.63 6.35 6.16
C THR A 85 12.94 7.12 6.13
N VAL A 86 13.45 7.48 7.31
CA VAL A 86 14.77 8.12 7.43
C VAL A 86 15.86 7.23 6.83
N ASN A 87 15.73 5.91 7.00
CA ASN A 87 16.74 4.93 6.57
C ASN A 87 16.44 4.26 5.21
N GLY A 88 15.49 4.78 4.43
CA GLY A 88 15.12 4.23 3.13
C GLY A 88 13.62 3.96 3.00
N ILE A 89 13.24 2.71 2.81
CA ILE A 89 11.85 2.29 2.65
C ILE A 89 11.55 1.14 3.62
N THR A 90 10.42 1.21 4.30
CA THR A 90 9.80 0.09 5.03
C THR A 90 8.52 -0.33 4.31
N VAL A 91 8.33 -1.60 4.07
CA VAL A 91 7.10 -2.14 3.47
C VAL A 91 6.08 -2.39 4.58
N MET A 92 4.99 -1.65 4.60
CA MET A 92 3.87 -1.88 5.52
C MET A 92 2.79 -2.72 4.86
N LEU A 93 2.32 -3.75 5.53
CA LEU A 93 1.21 -4.60 5.09
C LEU A 93 0.49 -5.24 6.30
N ASP A 94 -0.80 -5.37 6.27
CA ASP A 94 -1.79 -5.00 5.25
C ASP A 94 -2.17 -3.51 5.36
N SER A 95 -2.26 -2.80 4.24
CA SER A 95 -2.61 -1.37 4.22
C SER A 95 -4.07 -1.10 3.85
N GLY A 96 -4.96 -2.10 4.00
CA GLY A 96 -6.40 -1.88 3.82
C GLY A 96 -7.16 -2.88 2.96
N ALA A 97 -6.59 -4.04 2.63
CA ALA A 97 -7.33 -5.10 1.95
C ALA A 97 -8.31 -5.83 2.91
N ASN A 98 -7.94 -5.96 4.19
CA ASN A 98 -8.69 -6.73 5.16
C ASN A 98 -8.90 -5.94 6.45
N SER A 99 -10.13 -5.61 6.79
CA SER A 99 -10.48 -4.88 8.02
C SER A 99 -10.53 -5.74 9.28
N ASN A 100 -10.44 -7.05 9.15
CA ASN A 100 -10.48 -7.99 10.28
C ASN A 100 -9.59 -9.18 9.97
N SER A 101 -8.43 -9.25 10.60
CA SER A 101 -7.43 -10.28 10.38
C SER A 101 -7.45 -11.33 11.50
N LYS A 102 -7.05 -12.55 11.14
CA LYS A 102 -6.73 -13.63 12.08
C LYS A 102 -5.22 -13.77 12.18
N PRO A 103 -4.68 -14.44 13.23
CA PRO A 103 -3.23 -14.68 13.35
C PRO A 103 -2.61 -15.27 12.08
N LYS A 104 -3.29 -16.25 11.46
CA LYS A 104 -2.84 -16.87 10.19
C LYS A 104 -2.66 -15.85 9.06
N HIS A 105 -3.53 -14.82 8.98
CA HIS A 105 -3.44 -13.79 7.95
C HIS A 105 -2.20 -12.91 8.15
N LEU A 106 -1.89 -12.54 9.41
CA LEU A 106 -0.68 -11.78 9.73
C LEU A 106 0.59 -12.60 9.44
N VAL A 107 0.58 -13.89 9.76
CA VAL A 107 1.69 -14.80 9.42
C VAL A 107 1.89 -14.89 7.91
N GLN A 108 0.82 -15.07 7.13
CA GLN A 108 0.90 -15.07 5.67
C GLN A 108 1.33 -13.71 5.12
N GLY A 109 0.87 -12.61 5.73
CA GLY A 109 1.33 -11.25 5.43
C GLY A 109 2.84 -11.12 5.65
N ALA A 110 3.37 -11.60 6.77
CA ALA A 110 4.80 -11.58 7.06
C ALA A 110 5.64 -12.29 5.99
N LEU A 111 5.20 -13.47 5.55
CA LEU A 111 5.85 -14.22 4.48
C LEU A 111 5.81 -13.47 3.14
N MET A 112 4.63 -13.00 2.73
CA MET A 112 4.47 -12.23 1.49
C MET A 112 5.26 -10.93 1.52
N GLY A 113 5.24 -10.22 2.65
CA GLY A 113 6.00 -8.99 2.83
C GLY A 113 7.50 -9.21 2.78
N ALA A 114 8.02 -10.27 3.39
CA ALA A 114 9.43 -10.62 3.33
C ALA A 114 9.87 -10.92 1.89
N GLU A 115 9.10 -11.70 1.13
CA GLU A 115 9.42 -11.99 -0.28
C GLU A 115 9.33 -10.73 -1.16
N TYR A 116 8.32 -9.89 -0.96
CA TYR A 116 8.20 -8.63 -1.68
C TYR A 116 9.36 -7.67 -1.37
N ALA A 117 9.75 -7.57 -0.09
CA ALA A 117 10.88 -6.72 0.31
C ALA A 117 12.22 -7.20 -0.25
N LYS A 118 12.43 -8.51 -0.45
CA LYS A 118 13.62 -9.02 -1.15
C LYS A 118 13.74 -8.42 -2.56
N LEU A 119 12.63 -8.38 -3.29
CA LEU A 119 12.58 -7.83 -4.66
C LEU A 119 12.70 -6.30 -4.65
N LEU A 120 11.92 -5.62 -3.82
CA LEU A 120 11.85 -4.15 -3.78
C LEU A 120 13.13 -3.51 -3.24
N LEU A 121 13.68 -4.08 -2.15
CA LEU A 121 14.82 -3.50 -1.43
C LEU A 121 16.17 -4.14 -1.81
N GLY A 122 16.16 -5.21 -2.61
CA GLY A 122 17.37 -5.96 -2.96
C GLY A 122 18.03 -6.67 -1.77
N LYS A 123 17.32 -6.85 -0.64
CA LYS A 123 17.84 -7.48 0.58
C LYS A 123 17.60 -8.98 0.58
N LYS A 124 18.65 -9.79 0.80
CA LYS A 124 18.51 -11.26 0.86
C LYS A 124 17.68 -11.76 2.05
N ASN A 125 17.74 -11.07 3.19
CA ASN A 125 17.07 -11.48 4.43
C ASN A 125 16.45 -10.26 5.13
N PRO A 126 15.34 -9.70 4.58
CA PRO A 126 14.71 -8.52 5.15
C PRO A 126 14.19 -8.79 6.56
N THR A 127 14.31 -7.80 7.42
CA THR A 127 13.80 -7.84 8.79
C THR A 127 12.31 -7.62 8.81
N VAL A 128 11.59 -8.38 9.66
CA VAL A 128 10.13 -8.32 9.79
C VAL A 128 9.77 -7.98 11.24
N GLY A 129 8.94 -6.95 11.42
CA GLY A 129 8.35 -6.58 12.72
C GLY A 129 6.83 -6.75 12.71
N LEU A 130 6.27 -7.10 13.87
CA LEU A 130 4.83 -7.14 14.09
C LEU A 130 4.39 -5.83 14.74
N LEU A 131 3.49 -5.08 14.10
CA LEU A 131 3.01 -3.82 14.63
C LEU A 131 2.22 -4.02 15.92
N ASN A 132 2.60 -3.24 16.94
CA ASN A 132 2.02 -3.36 18.27
C ASN A 132 2.02 -2.00 18.98
N ILE A 133 1.47 -1.96 20.20
CA ILE A 133 1.43 -0.81 21.11
C ILE A 133 2.62 -0.75 22.09
N GLY A 134 3.53 -1.71 22.03
CA GLY A 134 4.73 -1.83 22.84
C GLY A 134 5.62 -2.95 22.33
N GLU A 135 6.90 -2.92 22.69
CA GLU A 135 7.91 -3.87 22.20
C GLU A 135 7.82 -5.25 22.88
N GLU A 136 7.20 -5.32 24.08
CA GLU A 136 7.13 -6.56 24.86
C GLU A 136 6.18 -7.58 24.20
N ALA A 137 6.56 -8.86 24.26
CA ALA A 137 5.77 -9.97 23.70
C ALA A 137 4.39 -10.15 24.37
N THR A 138 4.20 -9.55 25.54
CA THR A 138 2.94 -9.61 26.32
C THR A 138 1.96 -8.49 25.98
N LYS A 139 2.34 -7.55 25.13
CA LYS A 139 1.49 -6.42 24.71
C LYS A 139 0.68 -6.75 23.47
N GLY A 140 -0.40 -6.00 23.28
CA GLY A 140 -1.23 -6.04 22.07
C GLY A 140 -2.61 -6.65 22.31
N ASN A 141 -3.37 -6.72 21.22
CA ASN A 141 -4.66 -7.38 21.20
C ASN A 141 -4.52 -8.91 21.00
N GLU A 142 -5.63 -9.62 21.12
CA GLU A 142 -5.66 -11.10 21.01
C GLU A 142 -5.00 -11.62 19.72
N VAL A 143 -5.21 -10.93 18.59
CA VAL A 143 -4.65 -11.35 17.30
C VAL A 143 -3.13 -11.20 17.28
N VAL A 144 -2.60 -10.08 17.80
CA VAL A 144 -1.16 -9.83 17.89
C VAL A 144 -0.51 -10.81 18.86
N LEU A 145 -1.08 -11.00 20.05
CA LEU A 145 -0.60 -11.93 21.05
C LEU A 145 -0.54 -13.39 20.52
N ALA A 146 -1.55 -13.80 19.76
CA ALA A 146 -1.58 -15.13 19.14
C ALA A 146 -0.63 -15.25 17.92
N THR A 147 -0.29 -14.15 17.26
CA THR A 147 0.61 -14.13 16.09
C THR A 147 2.07 -14.15 16.49
N TYR A 148 2.44 -13.44 17.54
CA TYR A 148 3.83 -13.26 17.98
C TYR A 148 4.60 -14.59 18.11
N PRO A 149 4.15 -15.58 18.92
CA PRO A 149 4.89 -16.83 19.11
C PRO A 149 5.01 -17.64 17.80
N ILE A 150 4.08 -17.51 16.87
CA ILE A 150 4.17 -18.17 15.57
C ILE A 150 5.31 -17.58 14.74
N LEU A 151 5.38 -16.24 14.66
CA LEU A 151 6.45 -15.55 13.92
C LEU A 151 7.81 -15.75 14.57
N GLU A 152 7.90 -15.73 15.89
CA GLU A 152 9.13 -15.93 16.66
C GLU A 152 9.77 -17.31 16.40
N ASN A 153 8.94 -18.34 16.28
CA ASN A 153 9.40 -19.71 15.99
C ASN A 153 9.60 -20.00 14.50
N MET A 154 9.29 -19.03 13.61
CA MET A 154 9.36 -19.21 12.15
C MET A 154 10.77 -18.92 11.64
N LYS A 155 11.51 -19.96 11.23
CA LYS A 155 12.88 -19.85 10.72
C LYS A 155 12.99 -19.29 9.30
N THR A 156 11.87 -19.17 8.58
CA THR A 156 11.84 -18.73 7.18
C THR A 156 11.83 -17.21 7.01
N ILE A 157 11.63 -16.47 8.08
CA ILE A 157 11.67 -15.00 8.12
C ILE A 157 12.64 -14.52 9.20
N ASN A 158 13.17 -13.31 9.02
CA ASN A 158 14.02 -12.65 9.99
C ASN A 158 13.17 -11.77 10.94
N PHE A 159 12.40 -12.43 11.80
CA PHE A 159 11.51 -11.74 12.74
C PHE A 159 12.31 -10.97 13.80
N LYS A 160 11.94 -9.72 14.08
CA LYS A 160 12.60 -8.83 15.04
C LYS A 160 11.75 -8.52 16.29
N GLY A 161 10.58 -9.15 16.41
CA GLY A 161 9.66 -8.87 17.49
C GLY A 161 8.61 -7.82 17.15
N ASN A 162 8.03 -7.23 18.18
CA ASN A 162 7.08 -6.15 18.05
C ASN A 162 7.77 -4.85 17.67
N VAL A 163 7.08 -4.02 16.89
CA VAL A 163 7.46 -2.64 16.55
C VAL A 163 6.29 -1.71 16.80
N GLU A 164 6.56 -0.49 17.22
CA GLU A 164 5.53 0.51 17.44
C GLU A 164 5.32 1.41 16.21
N GLY A 165 4.20 2.13 16.16
CA GLY A 165 3.93 3.06 15.07
C GLY A 165 5.02 4.13 14.87
N ARG A 166 5.68 4.54 15.96
CA ARG A 166 6.82 5.50 15.92
C ARG A 166 8.08 4.95 15.28
N ASP A 167 8.19 3.63 15.08
CA ASP A 167 9.36 2.99 14.50
C ASP A 167 9.26 2.88 12.98
N ILE A 168 8.04 2.96 12.43
CA ILE A 168 7.81 2.94 10.98
C ILE A 168 8.60 4.07 10.28
N PRO A 169 8.44 5.37 10.65
CA PRO A 169 9.18 6.44 9.99
C PRO A 169 10.69 6.40 10.25
N LYS A 170 11.15 5.70 11.31
CA LYS A 170 12.58 5.49 11.55
C LYS A 170 13.18 4.42 10.62
N GLY A 171 12.36 3.48 10.13
CA GLY A 171 12.84 2.35 9.33
C GLY A 171 13.66 1.36 10.16
N THR A 172 13.16 0.99 11.35
CA THR A 172 13.83 0.04 12.26
C THR A 172 13.80 -1.39 11.73
N VAL A 173 12.80 -1.70 10.89
CA VAL A 173 12.66 -2.97 10.19
C VAL A 173 12.29 -2.73 8.72
N ASP A 174 12.56 -3.71 7.86
CA ASP A 174 12.27 -3.62 6.43
C ASP A 174 10.80 -3.87 6.10
N VAL A 175 10.13 -4.65 6.93
CA VAL A 175 8.73 -5.04 6.77
C VAL A 175 8.00 -4.88 8.09
N VAL A 176 6.86 -4.19 8.07
CA VAL A 176 5.95 -4.07 9.21
C VAL A 176 4.63 -4.74 8.86
N VAL A 177 4.22 -5.72 9.67
CA VAL A 177 2.97 -6.46 9.48
C VAL A 177 1.92 -6.01 10.47
N CYS A 178 0.72 -5.74 9.98
CA CYS A 178 -0.45 -5.36 10.78
C CYS A 178 -1.75 -5.88 10.14
N ASP A 179 -2.87 -5.72 10.82
CA ASP A 179 -4.17 -5.87 10.15
C ASP A 179 -4.47 -4.66 9.26
N GLY A 180 -5.32 -4.87 8.24
CA GLY A 180 -5.55 -3.83 7.25
C GLY A 180 -6.35 -2.62 7.77
N PHE A 181 -7.08 -2.75 8.89
CA PHE A 181 -7.74 -1.59 9.49
C PHE A 181 -6.67 -0.65 10.10
N VAL A 182 -5.79 -1.19 10.94
CA VAL A 182 -4.71 -0.42 11.56
C VAL A 182 -3.77 0.14 10.50
N GLY A 183 -3.38 -0.68 9.51
CA GLY A 183 -2.48 -0.24 8.43
C GLY A 183 -3.07 0.89 7.60
N ASN A 184 -4.36 0.83 7.26
CA ASN A 184 -5.03 1.91 6.52
C ASN A 184 -5.15 3.20 7.35
N VAL A 185 -5.43 3.08 8.66
CA VAL A 185 -5.45 4.24 9.58
C VAL A 185 -4.08 4.92 9.63
N ILE A 186 -3.01 4.14 9.80
CA ILE A 186 -1.63 4.68 9.82
C ILE A 186 -1.29 5.33 8.49
N LEU A 187 -1.60 4.69 7.36
CA LEU A 187 -1.34 5.24 6.03
C LEU A 187 -2.06 6.58 5.84
N LYS A 188 -3.36 6.65 6.13
CA LYS A 188 -4.16 7.87 5.99
C LYS A 188 -3.72 8.96 6.95
N PHE A 189 -3.34 8.61 8.17
CA PHE A 189 -2.78 9.56 9.12
C PHE A 189 -1.43 10.12 8.63
N ALA A 190 -0.53 9.28 8.13
CA ALA A 190 0.75 9.70 7.59
C ALA A 190 0.59 10.63 6.38
N GLU A 191 -0.28 10.28 5.42
CA GLU A 191 -0.63 11.13 4.27
C GLU A 191 -1.16 12.50 4.71
N GLY A 192 -2.10 12.51 5.65
CA GLY A 192 -2.68 13.74 6.22
C GLY A 192 -1.66 14.59 6.98
N LEU A 193 -0.80 13.94 7.77
CA LEU A 193 0.24 14.63 8.55
C LEU A 193 1.27 15.31 7.64
N VAL A 194 1.76 14.62 6.61
CA VAL A 194 2.71 15.19 5.63
C VAL A 194 2.07 16.39 4.92
N THR A 195 0.83 16.26 4.48
CA THR A 195 0.10 17.34 3.81
C THR A 195 -0.08 18.54 4.74
N GLY A 196 -0.54 18.29 5.98
CA GLY A 196 -0.77 19.34 6.99
C GLY A 196 0.51 20.08 7.39
N LEU A 197 1.59 19.34 7.66
CA LEU A 197 2.89 19.94 7.99
C LEU A 197 3.45 20.76 6.83
N THR A 198 3.32 20.27 5.60
CA THR A 198 3.75 21.00 4.41
C THR A 198 2.99 22.30 4.25
N GLN A 199 1.67 22.30 4.50
CA GLN A 199 0.85 23.50 4.46
C GLN A 199 1.24 24.50 5.57
N LEU A 200 1.42 24.03 6.82
CA LEU A 200 1.86 24.87 7.93
C LEU A 200 3.21 25.55 7.66
N ILE A 201 4.18 24.81 7.11
CA ILE A 201 5.49 25.37 6.72
C ILE A 201 5.30 26.44 5.63
N LYS A 202 4.51 26.15 4.61
CA LYS A 202 4.22 27.10 3.52
C LYS A 202 3.57 28.37 4.04
N ASP A 203 2.56 28.26 4.90
CA ASP A 203 1.86 29.41 5.47
C ASP A 203 2.79 30.25 6.37
N SER A 204 3.63 29.60 7.17
CA SER A 204 4.63 30.29 8.00
C SER A 204 5.64 31.08 7.14
N ILE A 205 6.11 30.52 6.04
CA ILE A 205 7.00 31.22 5.09
C ILE A 205 6.27 32.40 4.43
N MET A 206 5.03 32.20 3.98
CA MET A 206 4.26 33.23 3.28
C MET A 206 3.95 34.43 4.19
N ASN A 207 3.73 34.17 5.49
CA ASN A 207 3.43 35.18 6.50
C ASN A 207 4.69 35.79 7.15
N GLY A 208 5.87 35.17 6.99
CA GLY A 208 7.14 35.58 7.62
C GLY A 208 7.87 36.77 6.96
N GLY A 209 7.21 37.47 6.02
CA GLY A 209 7.78 38.62 5.35
C GLY A 209 8.78 38.27 4.24
N ILE A 210 9.47 39.30 3.72
CA ILE A 210 10.30 39.16 2.52
C ILE A 210 11.55 38.28 2.75
N LEU A 211 12.16 38.40 3.94
CA LEU A 211 13.35 37.60 4.27
C LEU A 211 13.06 36.10 4.36
N ALA A 212 11.91 35.72 4.93
CA ALA A 212 11.46 34.32 4.99
C ALA A 212 11.25 33.74 3.58
N LYS A 213 10.65 34.51 2.68
CA LYS A 213 10.42 34.11 1.27
C LYS A 213 11.72 33.95 0.50
N ILE A 214 12.69 34.85 0.68
CA ILE A 214 14.03 34.73 0.09
C ILE A 214 14.75 33.50 0.65
N GLY A 215 14.74 33.29 1.97
CA GLY A 215 15.32 32.11 2.61
C GLY A 215 14.74 30.80 2.09
N ALA A 216 13.42 30.75 1.94
CA ALA A 216 12.72 29.58 1.38
C ALA A 216 13.11 29.33 -0.10
N LEU A 217 13.30 30.37 -0.88
CA LEU A 217 13.77 30.24 -2.28
C LEU A 217 15.18 29.64 -2.34
N LEU A 218 16.07 30.07 -1.45
CA LEU A 218 17.45 29.57 -1.38
C LEU A 218 17.54 28.12 -0.92
N ILE A 219 16.70 27.69 0.05
CA ILE A 219 16.72 26.33 0.56
C ILE A 219 15.93 25.33 -0.32
N LYS A 220 15.03 25.80 -1.18
CA LYS A 220 14.17 24.97 -2.03
C LYS A 220 14.92 23.88 -2.82
N PRO A 221 16.09 24.13 -3.45
CA PRO A 221 16.82 23.08 -4.14
C PRO A 221 17.28 21.93 -3.23
N ALA A 222 17.70 22.26 -2.00
CA ALA A 222 18.15 21.29 -1.00
C ALA A 222 16.98 20.43 -0.47
N LEU A 223 15.76 20.97 -0.41
CA LEU A 223 14.57 20.24 0.03
C LEU A 223 13.93 19.38 -1.06
N LYS A 224 14.25 19.60 -2.34
CA LYS A 224 13.65 18.86 -3.45
C LYS A 224 13.82 17.33 -3.37
N PRO A 225 14.99 16.77 -3.00
CA PRO A 225 15.14 15.33 -2.84
C PRO A 225 14.29 14.76 -1.69
N MET A 226 14.17 15.51 -0.59
CA MET A 226 13.31 15.12 0.54
C MET A 226 11.83 15.12 0.12
N ALA A 227 11.37 16.20 -0.51
CA ALA A 227 9.99 16.29 -1.01
C ALA A 227 9.64 15.11 -1.93
N LYS A 228 10.58 14.74 -2.84
CA LYS A 228 10.39 13.59 -3.72
C LYS A 228 10.28 12.25 -2.95
N LYS A 229 11.05 12.07 -1.86
CA LYS A 229 10.98 10.85 -1.04
C LYS A 229 9.66 10.70 -0.29
N VAL A 230 9.05 11.81 0.13
CA VAL A 230 7.79 11.83 0.92
C VAL A 230 6.56 11.89 0.03
N ASP A 231 6.73 12.15 -1.26
CA ASP A 231 5.63 12.21 -2.22
C ASP A 231 5.13 10.79 -2.51
N HIS A 232 3.95 10.48 -2.00
CA HIS A 232 3.30 9.18 -2.20
C HIS A 232 2.97 8.91 -3.67
N THR A 233 2.92 9.94 -4.51
CA THR A 233 2.63 9.81 -5.94
C THR A 233 3.81 9.24 -6.75
N GLU A 234 5.02 9.31 -6.21
CA GLU A 234 6.22 8.74 -6.85
C GLU A 234 6.24 7.19 -6.80
N ASN A 235 5.48 6.57 -5.91
CA ASN A 235 5.45 5.10 -5.77
C ASN A 235 4.40 4.39 -6.65
N GLY A 236 3.60 5.13 -7.43
CA GLY A 236 2.76 4.61 -8.52
C GLY A 236 1.65 3.62 -8.14
N GLY A 237 1.38 3.42 -6.85
CA GLY A 237 0.39 2.48 -6.35
C GLY A 237 0.98 1.36 -5.49
N ALA A 238 0.09 0.60 -4.82
CA ALA A 238 0.44 -0.48 -3.91
C ALA A 238 0.05 -1.84 -4.52
N PRO A 239 0.96 -2.83 -4.58
CA PRO A 239 0.62 -4.15 -5.08
C PRO A 239 -0.30 -4.89 -4.12
N LEU A 240 -1.24 -5.62 -4.68
CA LEU A 240 -2.07 -6.60 -3.98
C LEU A 240 -1.37 -7.96 -4.05
N LEU A 241 -0.70 -8.33 -2.96
CA LEU A 241 0.02 -9.59 -2.86
C LEU A 241 -0.92 -10.75 -2.54
N GLY A 242 -0.62 -11.94 -3.04
CA GLY A 242 -1.37 -13.16 -2.74
C GLY A 242 -2.47 -13.51 -3.75
N VAL A 243 -2.57 -12.81 -4.86
CA VAL A 243 -3.46 -13.12 -6.00
C VAL A 243 -2.68 -13.75 -7.16
N ASN A 244 -3.36 -14.51 -8.03
CA ASN A 244 -2.75 -15.15 -9.21
C ASN A 244 -2.63 -14.17 -10.38
N GLY A 245 -1.81 -13.14 -10.25
CA GLY A 245 -1.55 -12.14 -11.27
C GLY A 245 -0.99 -10.87 -10.66
N VAL A 246 -0.59 -9.92 -11.47
CA VAL A 246 -0.11 -8.62 -11.03
C VAL A 246 -1.30 -7.66 -10.93
N PHE A 247 -1.58 -7.20 -9.73
CA PHE A 247 -2.67 -6.26 -9.45
C PHE A 247 -2.14 -5.11 -8.59
N MET A 248 -2.19 -3.90 -9.14
CA MET A 248 -1.76 -2.67 -8.46
C MET A 248 -2.98 -1.83 -8.11
N ILE A 249 -3.05 -1.37 -6.87
CA ILE A 249 -4.08 -0.46 -6.39
C ILE A 249 -3.49 0.94 -6.35
N ALA A 250 -4.03 1.85 -7.15
CA ALA A 250 -3.64 3.25 -7.15
C ALA A 250 -4.68 4.09 -6.39
N HIS A 251 -4.28 5.27 -5.92
CA HIS A 251 -5.21 6.17 -5.26
C HIS A 251 -6.24 6.72 -6.27
N GLY A 252 -7.50 6.89 -5.83
CA GLY A 252 -8.56 7.39 -6.72
C GLY A 252 -8.32 8.80 -7.29
N SER A 253 -7.43 9.58 -6.67
CA SER A 253 -6.99 10.90 -7.15
C SER A 253 -5.70 10.86 -7.97
N SER A 254 -5.16 9.68 -8.27
CA SER A 254 -3.94 9.52 -9.06
C SER A 254 -4.07 10.19 -10.43
N LYS A 255 -3.00 10.84 -10.88
CA LYS A 255 -2.89 11.49 -12.18
C LYS A 255 -2.03 10.66 -13.12
N ALA A 256 -2.11 10.93 -14.42
CA ALA A 256 -1.38 10.20 -15.45
C ALA A 256 0.16 10.18 -15.26
N LYS A 257 0.71 11.03 -14.41
CA LYS A 257 2.14 11.05 -14.07
C LYS A 257 2.52 9.99 -13.01
N GLU A 258 1.58 9.55 -12.23
CA GLU A 258 1.72 8.54 -11.18
C GLU A 258 1.52 7.13 -11.74
#